data_e75472a5a06daa51f23bdbea993a29c4
#
_entry.id   e75472a5a06daa51f23bdbea993a29c4
#
_cell.length_a   1.000
_cell.length_b   1.000
_cell.length_c   1.000
_cell.angle_alpha   90.00
_cell.angle_beta   90.00
_cell.angle_gamma   90.00
#
_symmetry.space_group_name_H-M   'P 1'
#
loop_
_entity.id
_entity.type
_entity.pdbx_description
1 polymer ?
#
loop_
_entity_poly.entity_id
_entity_poly.type
_entity_poly.pdbx_seq_one_letter_code
_entity_poly.pdbx_strand_id
1 'polypeptide(L)'
;MDGPTTDNGRRTTDKSLIQNPKSKTCAERSERIQNPLAVVLASGGMDSCVTTAIANQDYRLAMLHVSYGQRTECRELEAFHALADFYHAEHRLTCRLDHLRQIGGSSLTDARLAVEQANLERKDIPSSYVPFRNAHFLSIAVSWGEVLGARKIFVGAVAEDSSGYPDCRPEYYAAFDRVIAAGTKPETQLGIVTPVIHMRKSEIVRRGRELGAPFELTWSCYQAEDVACGVCDSCALRLRAFEEAGVDDPIPYAVRPKYNGGWQVESGK
;
A
#
# COMPACT_ATOMS: atom_id res chain seq x y z
N MET A 1 -3.63 63.89 -18.82
CA MET A 1 -4.58 63.16 -17.94
C MET A 1 -4.24 61.69 -18.05
N ASP A 2 -3.48 61.26 -17.07
CA ASP A 2 -2.82 59.97 -17.08
C ASP A 2 -3.74 58.90 -16.46
N GLY A 3 -3.96 57.82 -17.18
CA GLY A 3 -4.69 56.66 -16.67
C GLY A 3 -3.69 55.64 -16.09
N PRO A 4 -4.09 54.84 -15.05
CA PRO A 4 -3.16 54.00 -14.33
C PRO A 4 -2.89 52.67 -15.08
N THR A 5 -1.62 52.32 -15.16
CA THR A 5 -1.09 51.03 -15.62
C THR A 5 -1.38 49.93 -14.61
N THR A 6 -2.07 48.89 -15.04
CA THR A 6 -2.26 47.67 -14.26
C THR A 6 -1.05 46.74 -14.42
N ASP A 7 -0.35 46.53 -13.35
CA ASP A 7 0.75 45.56 -13.21
C ASP A 7 0.19 44.12 -13.15
N ASN A 8 0.46 43.32 -14.19
CA ASN A 8 0.12 41.92 -14.26
C ASN A 8 1.25 41.06 -13.65
N GLY A 9 1.19 40.87 -12.32
CA GLY A 9 2.08 39.97 -11.60
C GLY A 9 1.99 38.52 -12.14
N ARG A 10 2.95 38.15 -12.98
CA ARG A 10 3.18 36.74 -13.36
C ARG A 10 3.62 35.95 -12.15
N ARG A 11 2.74 35.07 -11.63
CA ARG A 11 3.15 34.01 -10.72
C ARG A 11 3.94 32.98 -11.53
N THR A 12 5.25 32.98 -11.36
CA THR A 12 6.14 31.91 -11.80
C THR A 12 5.91 30.69 -10.92
N THR A 13 5.21 29.70 -11.43
CA THR A 13 5.15 28.37 -10.80
C THR A 13 6.51 27.71 -11.04
N ASP A 14 7.26 27.58 -9.96
CA ASP A 14 8.54 26.85 -9.94
C ASP A 14 8.27 25.36 -10.18
N LYS A 15 8.56 24.89 -11.38
CA LYS A 15 8.41 23.48 -11.83
C LYS A 15 9.67 22.65 -11.60
N SER A 16 10.54 23.02 -10.67
CA SER A 16 11.87 22.42 -10.55
C SER A 16 12.07 21.54 -9.31
N LEU A 17 11.16 20.59 -8.98
CA LEU A 17 11.45 19.59 -7.92
C LEU A 17 10.83 18.20 -8.18
N ILE A 18 10.57 17.83 -9.43
CA ILE A 18 10.42 16.40 -9.76
C ILE A 18 11.78 15.95 -10.28
N GLN A 19 12.65 15.51 -9.38
CA GLN A 19 13.86 14.79 -9.77
C GLN A 19 13.41 13.42 -10.28
N ASN A 20 13.30 13.31 -11.60
CA ASN A 20 13.13 12.05 -12.29
C ASN A 20 14.29 11.12 -11.87
N PRO A 21 14.03 9.90 -11.35
CA PRO A 21 15.11 9.00 -10.99
C PRO A 21 15.99 8.81 -12.24
N LYS A 22 17.29 9.04 -12.08
CA LYS A 22 18.31 8.98 -13.14
C LYS A 22 18.05 7.79 -14.03
N SER A 23 17.94 8.01 -15.34
CA SER A 23 17.75 6.92 -16.32
C SER A 23 18.85 5.87 -16.10
N LYS A 24 18.43 4.66 -15.74
CA LYS A 24 19.36 3.54 -15.50
C LYS A 24 20.16 3.27 -16.77
N THR A 25 21.46 3.02 -16.63
CA THR A 25 22.38 2.73 -17.72
C THR A 25 22.00 1.41 -18.44
N CYS A 26 22.50 1.20 -19.67
CA CYS A 26 22.28 -0.06 -20.41
C CYS A 26 22.80 -1.29 -19.63
N ALA A 27 23.87 -1.13 -18.84
CA ALA A 27 24.43 -2.18 -17.99
C ALA A 27 23.45 -2.56 -16.85
N GLU A 28 22.88 -1.58 -16.13
CA GLU A 28 21.88 -1.81 -15.08
C GLU A 28 20.59 -2.44 -15.61
N ARG A 29 20.22 -2.15 -16.86
CA ARG A 29 19.09 -2.82 -17.52
C ARG A 29 19.40 -4.27 -17.86
N SER A 30 20.62 -4.56 -18.31
CA SER A 30 21.07 -5.92 -18.67
C SER A 30 21.19 -6.82 -17.44
N GLU A 31 21.71 -6.33 -16.31
CA GLU A 31 21.77 -7.06 -15.05
C GLU A 31 20.38 -7.37 -14.51
N ARG A 32 19.44 -6.42 -14.61
CA ARG A 32 18.07 -6.60 -14.14
C ARG A 32 17.30 -7.71 -14.88
N ILE A 33 17.61 -7.98 -16.15
CA ILE A 33 16.99 -9.07 -16.93
C ILE A 33 17.33 -10.44 -16.34
N GLN A 34 18.45 -10.58 -15.62
CA GLN A 34 18.89 -11.84 -14.99
C GLN A 34 18.25 -12.07 -13.62
N ASN A 35 17.67 -11.05 -12.98
CA ASN A 35 17.03 -11.21 -11.68
C ASN A 35 15.81 -12.13 -11.78
N PRO A 36 15.54 -12.95 -10.74
CA PRO A 36 14.33 -13.77 -10.69
C PRO A 36 13.08 -12.88 -10.66
N LEU A 37 11.95 -13.43 -11.07
CA LEU A 37 10.66 -12.75 -11.00
C LEU A 37 10.01 -12.93 -9.63
N ALA A 38 9.37 -11.88 -9.11
CA ALA A 38 8.53 -11.95 -7.94
C ALA A 38 7.14 -11.34 -8.20
N VAL A 39 6.11 -11.96 -7.64
CA VAL A 39 4.77 -11.37 -7.53
C VAL A 39 4.74 -10.46 -6.33
N VAL A 40 4.20 -9.25 -6.46
CA VAL A 40 3.98 -8.32 -5.34
C VAL A 40 2.48 -8.03 -5.23
N LEU A 41 1.89 -8.35 -4.08
CA LEU A 41 0.53 -7.91 -3.75
C LEU A 41 0.55 -6.42 -3.43
N ALA A 42 0.05 -5.61 -4.36
CA ALA A 42 0.10 -4.15 -4.30
C ALA A 42 -1.31 -3.55 -4.18
N SER A 43 -1.66 -3.15 -2.97
CA SER A 43 -2.95 -2.48 -2.69
C SER A 43 -2.99 -1.02 -3.13
N GLY A 44 -1.84 -0.42 -3.46
CA GLY A 44 -1.70 1.02 -3.64
C GLY A 44 -1.39 1.78 -2.33
N GLY A 45 -1.41 1.11 -1.18
CA GLY A 45 -1.11 1.69 0.12
C GLY A 45 0.38 1.78 0.45
N MET A 46 0.70 2.51 1.52
CA MET A 46 2.06 2.79 1.98
C MET A 46 2.90 1.52 2.20
N ASP A 47 2.38 0.54 2.93
CA ASP A 47 3.12 -0.68 3.28
C ASP A 47 3.44 -1.52 2.05
N SER A 48 2.49 -1.63 1.11
CA SER A 48 2.69 -2.34 -0.16
C SER A 48 3.67 -1.61 -1.08
N CYS A 49 3.71 -0.27 -1.04
CA CYS A 49 4.69 0.53 -1.78
C CYS A 49 6.11 0.26 -1.29
N VAL A 50 6.34 0.26 0.03
CA VAL A 50 7.66 -0.04 0.61
C VAL A 50 8.06 -1.50 0.37
N THR A 51 7.10 -2.43 0.48
CA THR A 51 7.31 -3.84 0.11
C THR A 51 7.73 -3.99 -1.35
N THR A 52 7.11 -3.21 -2.26
CA THR A 52 7.50 -3.18 -3.68
C THR A 52 8.92 -2.62 -3.85
N ALA A 53 9.28 -1.55 -3.12
CA ALA A 53 10.63 -0.99 -3.13
C ALA A 53 11.69 -2.02 -2.68
N ILE A 54 11.38 -2.80 -1.64
CA ILE A 54 12.27 -3.87 -1.16
C ILE A 54 12.40 -4.97 -2.22
N ALA A 55 11.30 -5.47 -2.76
CA ALA A 55 11.32 -6.50 -3.80
C ALA A 55 12.08 -6.06 -5.05
N ASN A 56 11.96 -4.78 -5.42
CA ASN A 56 12.59 -4.19 -6.61
C ASN A 56 14.13 -4.13 -6.55
N GLN A 57 14.75 -4.38 -5.38
CA GLN A 57 16.20 -4.43 -5.25
C GLN A 57 16.77 -5.68 -5.96
N ASP A 58 16.11 -6.84 -5.79
CA ASP A 58 16.66 -8.13 -6.18
C ASP A 58 15.80 -8.88 -7.21
N TYR A 59 14.59 -8.38 -7.52
CA TYR A 59 13.63 -9.08 -8.38
C TYR A 59 13.10 -8.18 -9.50
N ARG A 60 12.75 -8.81 -10.63
CA ARG A 60 11.83 -8.25 -11.60
C ARG A 60 10.41 -8.34 -11.02
N LEU A 61 9.55 -7.40 -11.32
CA LEU A 61 8.26 -7.28 -10.65
C LEU A 61 7.10 -7.73 -11.53
N ALA A 62 6.26 -8.59 -10.98
CA ALA A 62 4.89 -8.85 -11.41
C ALA A 62 3.95 -8.30 -10.34
N MET A 63 3.27 -7.18 -10.60
CA MET A 63 2.43 -6.51 -9.60
C MET A 63 0.97 -6.94 -9.74
N LEU A 64 0.38 -7.38 -8.63
CA LEU A 64 -1.01 -7.85 -8.53
C LEU A 64 -1.83 -6.91 -7.65
N HIS A 65 -2.91 -6.36 -8.20
CA HIS A 65 -3.95 -5.65 -7.46
C HIS A 65 -5.24 -6.46 -7.43
N VAL A 66 -5.91 -6.45 -6.28
CA VAL A 66 -7.19 -7.15 -6.12
C VAL A 66 -8.22 -6.19 -5.54
N SER A 67 -9.23 -5.87 -6.36
CA SER A 67 -10.43 -5.16 -5.95
C SER A 67 -11.45 -6.15 -5.38
N TYR A 68 -12.11 -5.79 -4.28
CA TYR A 68 -13.09 -6.65 -3.61
C TYR A 68 -14.37 -5.90 -3.22
N GLY A 69 -14.61 -4.76 -3.89
CA GLY A 69 -15.74 -3.88 -3.62
C GLY A 69 -15.52 -2.96 -2.41
N GLN A 70 -14.27 -2.66 -2.07
CA GLN A 70 -13.90 -1.68 -1.06
C GLN A 70 -14.30 -0.27 -1.48
N ARG A 71 -14.54 0.60 -0.48
CA ARG A 71 -15.09 1.95 -0.69
C ARG A 71 -14.25 2.86 -1.56
N THR A 72 -12.92 2.67 -1.52
CA THR A 72 -11.92 3.49 -2.24
C THR A 72 -11.26 2.72 -3.38
N GLU A 73 -12.05 1.82 -4.03
CA GLU A 73 -11.57 0.93 -5.09
C GLU A 73 -10.91 1.69 -6.24
N CYS A 74 -11.55 2.77 -6.72
CA CYS A 74 -11.03 3.54 -7.85
C CYS A 74 -9.69 4.19 -7.50
N ARG A 75 -9.59 4.83 -6.35
CA ARG A 75 -8.37 5.53 -5.93
C ARG A 75 -7.22 4.58 -5.61
N GLU A 76 -7.51 3.42 -5.01
CA GLU A 76 -6.50 2.38 -4.79
C GLU A 76 -5.98 1.81 -6.11
N LEU A 77 -6.84 1.59 -7.09
CA LEU A 77 -6.46 1.13 -8.42
C LEU A 77 -5.59 2.17 -9.17
N GLU A 78 -5.92 3.46 -9.08
CA GLU A 78 -5.09 4.54 -9.62
C GLU A 78 -3.69 4.54 -8.98
N ALA A 79 -3.62 4.43 -7.64
CA ALA A 79 -2.36 4.35 -6.92
C ALA A 79 -1.55 3.12 -7.35
N PHE A 80 -2.19 1.96 -7.50
CA PHE A 80 -1.56 0.75 -8.03
C PHE A 80 -0.93 0.98 -9.41
N HIS A 81 -1.67 1.58 -10.35
CA HIS A 81 -1.15 1.85 -11.70
C HIS A 81 0.03 2.82 -11.65
N ALA A 82 -0.06 3.90 -10.88
CA ALA A 82 1.03 4.86 -10.71
C ALA A 82 2.30 4.21 -10.12
N LEU A 83 2.14 3.35 -9.12
CA LEU A 83 3.25 2.59 -8.54
C LEU A 83 3.84 1.59 -9.53
N ALA A 84 3.00 0.88 -10.30
CA ALA A 84 3.45 -0.07 -11.31
C ALA A 84 4.23 0.61 -12.45
N ASP A 85 3.85 1.84 -12.81
CA ASP A 85 4.59 2.67 -13.77
C ASP A 85 5.93 3.13 -13.19
N PHE A 86 5.92 3.64 -11.96
CA PHE A 86 7.13 4.11 -11.28
C PHE A 86 8.20 3.02 -11.14
N TYR A 87 7.78 1.81 -10.72
CA TYR A 87 8.71 0.66 -10.58
C TYR A 87 8.98 -0.08 -11.88
N HIS A 88 8.38 0.33 -12.99
CA HIS A 88 8.48 -0.33 -14.30
C HIS A 88 8.16 -1.84 -14.21
N ALA A 89 7.02 -2.15 -13.57
CA ALA A 89 6.59 -3.54 -13.40
C ALA A 89 6.43 -4.22 -14.76
N GLU A 90 7.09 -5.38 -14.91
CA GLU A 90 7.12 -6.14 -16.17
C GLU A 90 5.76 -6.77 -16.49
N HIS A 91 5.08 -7.25 -15.44
CA HIS A 91 3.74 -7.82 -15.54
C HIS A 91 2.80 -7.12 -14.56
N ARG A 92 1.55 -6.95 -14.97
CA ARG A 92 0.49 -6.35 -14.14
C ARG A 92 -0.76 -7.17 -14.27
N LEU A 93 -1.37 -7.49 -13.14
CA LEU A 93 -2.65 -8.17 -13.07
C LEU A 93 -3.58 -7.42 -12.12
N THR A 94 -4.81 -7.17 -12.56
CA THR A 94 -5.89 -6.66 -11.72
C THR A 94 -7.01 -7.70 -11.69
N CYS A 95 -7.48 -8.05 -10.49
CA CYS A 95 -8.56 -9.02 -10.31
C CYS A 95 -9.69 -8.40 -9.49
N ARG A 96 -10.91 -8.86 -9.72
CA ARG A 96 -12.09 -8.49 -8.93
C ARG A 96 -12.63 -9.70 -8.17
N LEU A 97 -12.91 -9.51 -6.87
CA LEU A 97 -13.50 -10.50 -5.98
C LEU A 97 -14.84 -10.01 -5.42
N ASP A 98 -15.80 -9.76 -6.32
CA ASP A 98 -17.12 -9.18 -5.96
C ASP A 98 -17.90 -10.02 -4.95
N HIS A 99 -17.61 -11.31 -4.83
CA HIS A 99 -18.21 -12.20 -3.83
C HIS A 99 -17.86 -11.81 -2.39
N LEU A 100 -16.70 -11.17 -2.12
CA LEU A 100 -16.38 -10.69 -0.76
C LEU A 100 -17.34 -9.59 -0.31
N ARG A 101 -17.81 -8.75 -1.25
CA ARG A 101 -18.86 -7.78 -0.97
C ARG A 101 -20.21 -8.47 -0.70
N GLN A 102 -20.53 -9.56 -1.41
CA GLN A 102 -21.77 -10.32 -1.21
C GLN A 102 -21.77 -11.09 0.13
N ILE A 103 -20.61 -11.61 0.54
CA ILE A 103 -20.42 -12.24 1.86
C ILE A 103 -20.67 -11.21 2.96
N GLY A 104 -20.16 -9.97 2.80
CA GLY A 104 -20.37 -8.89 3.75
C GLY A 104 -19.51 -9.03 5.01
N GLY A 105 -20.00 -8.44 6.13
CA GLY A 105 -19.36 -8.54 7.45
C GLY A 105 -18.20 -7.55 7.67
N SER A 106 -17.99 -6.58 6.76
CA SER A 106 -16.94 -5.56 6.91
C SER A 106 -17.46 -4.18 6.52
N SER A 107 -17.07 -3.16 7.29
CA SER A 107 -17.36 -1.76 6.97
C SER A 107 -16.64 -1.26 5.70
N LEU A 108 -15.68 -2.00 5.20
CA LEU A 108 -15.01 -1.66 3.92
C LEU A 108 -15.84 -2.07 2.70
N THR A 109 -16.67 -3.11 2.81
CA THR A 109 -17.43 -3.67 1.69
C THR A 109 -18.94 -3.47 1.81
N ASP A 110 -19.46 -3.20 3.02
CA ASP A 110 -20.87 -2.92 3.29
C ASP A 110 -21.08 -1.44 3.60
N ALA A 111 -21.74 -0.72 2.68
CA ALA A 111 -22.02 0.70 2.83
C ALA A 111 -22.97 1.02 4.02
N ARG A 112 -23.72 0.03 4.53
CA ARG A 112 -24.60 0.18 5.70
C ARG A 112 -23.83 0.24 7.02
N LEU A 113 -22.60 -0.28 7.06
CA LEU A 113 -21.72 -0.25 8.21
C LEU A 113 -20.84 1.01 8.13
N ALA A 114 -20.88 1.87 9.15
CA ALA A 114 -19.99 3.02 9.19
C ALA A 114 -18.53 2.58 9.35
N VAL A 115 -17.61 3.26 8.67
CA VAL A 115 -16.18 3.14 8.99
C VAL A 115 -15.94 3.87 10.30
N GLU A 116 -15.43 3.15 11.28
CA GLU A 116 -15.17 3.69 12.63
C GLU A 116 -14.09 4.76 12.60
N GLN A 117 -14.18 5.69 13.55
CA GLN A 117 -13.08 6.60 13.83
C GLN A 117 -11.90 5.82 14.43
N ALA A 118 -10.71 6.33 14.20
CA ALA A 118 -9.48 5.70 14.64
C ALA A 118 -9.45 5.47 16.17
N ASN A 119 -9.10 4.25 16.54
CA ASN A 119 -8.81 3.87 17.91
C ASN A 119 -7.47 3.09 17.94
N LEU A 120 -6.38 3.81 18.19
CA LEU A 120 -5.02 3.25 18.19
C LEU A 120 -4.72 2.37 19.42
N GLU A 121 -5.62 2.35 20.42
CA GLU A 121 -5.54 1.48 21.61
C GLU A 121 -6.44 0.25 21.51
N ARG A 122 -7.07 0.04 20.37
CA ARG A 122 -7.99 -1.07 20.13
C ARG A 122 -7.29 -2.43 20.32
N LYS A 123 -7.97 -3.34 21.01
CA LYS A 123 -7.51 -4.73 21.25
C LYS A 123 -8.35 -5.77 20.52
N ASP A 124 -9.54 -5.41 20.08
CA ASP A 124 -10.45 -6.25 19.32
C ASP A 124 -10.25 -6.09 17.81
N ILE A 125 -10.78 -7.04 17.04
CA ILE A 125 -10.75 -7.00 15.58
C ILE A 125 -11.71 -5.91 15.11
N PRO A 126 -11.24 -4.90 14.33
CA PRO A 126 -12.09 -3.79 13.90
C PRO A 126 -13.10 -4.22 12.84
N SER A 127 -14.19 -3.43 12.70
CA SER A 127 -15.22 -3.65 11.69
C SER A 127 -14.71 -3.58 10.24
N SER A 128 -13.52 -3.00 10.03
CA SER A 128 -12.83 -2.95 8.73
C SER A 128 -12.17 -4.29 8.32
N TYR A 129 -12.13 -5.29 9.19
CA TYR A 129 -11.65 -6.62 8.81
C TYR A 129 -12.59 -7.27 7.80
N VAL A 130 -12.07 -7.66 6.65
CA VAL A 130 -12.78 -8.49 5.66
C VAL A 130 -12.39 -9.94 5.91
N PRO A 131 -13.33 -10.81 6.33
CA PRO A 131 -13.01 -12.16 6.77
C PRO A 131 -12.22 -12.95 5.73
N PHE A 132 -11.03 -13.44 6.14
CA PHE A 132 -10.17 -14.33 5.37
C PHE A 132 -9.74 -13.79 3.98
N ARG A 133 -9.76 -12.46 3.80
CA ARG A 133 -9.48 -11.80 2.51
C ARG A 133 -8.10 -12.12 1.96
N ASN A 134 -7.06 -12.13 2.80
CA ASN A 134 -5.70 -12.36 2.36
C ASN A 134 -5.48 -13.77 1.78
N ALA A 135 -6.29 -14.78 2.16
CA ALA A 135 -6.25 -16.11 1.54
C ALA A 135 -6.67 -16.06 0.07
N HIS A 136 -7.72 -15.30 -0.25
CA HIS A 136 -8.14 -15.10 -1.64
C HIS A 136 -7.06 -14.42 -2.48
N PHE A 137 -6.42 -13.39 -1.93
CA PHE A 137 -5.34 -12.67 -2.61
C PHE A 137 -4.13 -13.56 -2.86
N LEU A 138 -3.72 -14.32 -1.83
CA LEU A 138 -2.62 -15.27 -1.94
C LEU A 138 -2.92 -16.38 -2.94
N SER A 139 -4.14 -16.89 -3.00
CA SER A 139 -4.52 -17.94 -3.96
C SER A 139 -4.36 -17.47 -5.41
N ILE A 140 -4.75 -16.22 -5.71
CA ILE A 140 -4.53 -15.61 -7.04
C ILE A 140 -3.03 -15.44 -7.30
N ALA A 141 -2.29 -14.91 -6.31
CA ALA A 141 -0.85 -14.68 -6.43
C ALA A 141 -0.07 -15.98 -6.67
N VAL A 142 -0.47 -17.08 -6.02
CA VAL A 142 0.13 -18.41 -6.20
C VAL A 142 -0.13 -18.93 -7.61
N SER A 143 -1.39 -18.92 -8.07
CA SER A 143 -1.75 -19.37 -9.40
C SER A 143 -1.00 -18.60 -10.49
N TRP A 144 -0.95 -17.26 -10.34
CA TRP A 144 -0.27 -16.42 -11.30
C TRP A 144 1.25 -16.56 -11.23
N GLY A 145 1.81 -16.62 -10.01
CA GLY A 145 3.23 -16.84 -9.77
C GLY A 145 3.75 -18.16 -10.34
N GLU A 146 2.96 -19.25 -10.23
CA GLU A 146 3.31 -20.53 -10.82
C GLU A 146 3.36 -20.46 -12.36
N VAL A 147 2.38 -19.80 -12.99
CA VAL A 147 2.34 -19.60 -14.45
C VAL A 147 3.53 -18.76 -14.94
N LEU A 148 3.89 -17.72 -14.20
CA LEU A 148 5.01 -16.83 -14.55
C LEU A 148 6.39 -17.42 -14.22
N GLY A 149 6.47 -18.52 -13.47
CA GLY A 149 7.73 -19.05 -12.93
C GLY A 149 8.36 -18.12 -11.89
N ALA A 150 7.55 -17.37 -11.15
CA ALA A 150 8.02 -16.49 -10.09
C ALA A 150 8.62 -17.29 -8.93
N ARG A 151 9.57 -16.69 -8.22
CA ARG A 151 10.25 -17.32 -7.08
C ARG A 151 9.67 -16.90 -5.73
N LYS A 152 9.08 -15.71 -5.65
CA LYS A 152 8.57 -15.13 -4.40
C LYS A 152 7.23 -14.43 -4.62
N ILE A 153 6.42 -14.40 -3.57
CA ILE A 153 5.24 -13.55 -3.43
C ILE A 153 5.51 -12.59 -2.28
N PHE A 154 5.61 -11.31 -2.57
CA PHE A 154 5.81 -10.27 -1.57
C PHE A 154 4.48 -9.72 -1.08
N VAL A 155 4.32 -9.61 0.25
CA VAL A 155 3.11 -9.11 0.91
C VAL A 155 3.48 -8.05 1.93
N GLY A 156 2.88 -6.88 1.85
CA GLY A 156 3.07 -5.76 2.78
C GLY A 156 2.24 -5.88 4.06
N ALA A 157 2.23 -7.07 4.67
CA ALA A 157 1.54 -7.28 5.94
C ALA A 157 2.38 -6.78 7.11
N VAL A 158 1.71 -6.20 8.12
CA VAL A 158 2.30 -5.70 9.35
C VAL A 158 1.57 -6.34 10.52
N ALA A 159 2.29 -6.94 11.47
CA ALA A 159 1.71 -7.60 12.63
C ALA A 159 1.63 -6.68 13.87
N GLU A 160 2.66 -5.88 14.12
CA GLU A 160 2.80 -5.11 15.38
C GLU A 160 1.96 -3.84 15.41
N ASP A 161 2.05 -3.00 14.40
CA ASP A 161 1.31 -1.74 14.28
C ASP A 161 0.09 -1.89 13.34
N SER A 162 -0.55 -3.05 13.38
CA SER A 162 -1.67 -3.36 12.50
C SER A 162 -3.01 -3.18 13.21
N SER A 163 -4.08 -3.25 12.41
CA SER A 163 -5.44 -3.26 12.91
C SER A 163 -5.85 -4.59 13.60
N GLY A 164 -4.90 -5.49 13.90
CA GLY A 164 -5.18 -6.77 14.59
C GLY A 164 -5.80 -7.86 13.71
N TYR A 165 -5.66 -7.80 12.40
CA TYR A 165 -6.25 -8.78 11.49
C TYR A 165 -5.59 -10.16 11.64
N PRO A 166 -6.40 -11.24 11.83
CA PRO A 166 -5.87 -12.60 12.01
C PRO A 166 -5.01 -13.10 10.86
N ASP A 167 -5.36 -12.71 9.62
CA ASP A 167 -4.68 -13.08 8.37
C ASP A 167 -3.50 -12.15 8.00
N CYS A 168 -3.01 -11.37 8.98
CA CYS A 168 -1.76 -10.58 8.88
C CYS A 168 -0.66 -11.10 9.82
N ARG A 169 -0.85 -12.21 10.52
CA ARG A 169 0.10 -12.75 11.49
C ARG A 169 1.19 -13.59 10.82
N PRO A 170 2.42 -13.66 11.38
CA PRO A 170 3.51 -14.46 10.83
C PRO A 170 3.15 -15.95 10.66
N GLU A 171 2.47 -16.54 11.65
CA GLU A 171 2.04 -17.94 11.62
C GLU A 171 1.04 -18.25 10.50
N TYR A 172 0.23 -17.25 10.11
CA TYR A 172 -0.68 -17.39 8.97
C TYR A 172 0.10 -17.57 7.65
N TYR A 173 1.11 -16.74 7.40
CA TYR A 173 1.93 -16.83 6.19
C TYR A 173 2.77 -18.10 6.18
N ALA A 174 3.33 -18.51 7.32
CA ALA A 174 4.04 -19.79 7.44
C ALA A 174 3.13 -20.99 7.18
N ALA A 175 1.85 -20.92 7.55
CA ALA A 175 0.86 -21.95 7.21
C ALA A 175 0.55 -21.94 5.71
N PHE A 176 0.42 -20.76 5.11
CA PHE A 176 0.12 -20.63 3.69
C PHE A 176 1.29 -21.11 2.80
N ASP A 177 2.54 -20.91 3.20
CA ASP A 177 3.70 -21.49 2.51
C ASP A 177 3.62 -23.02 2.42
N ARG A 178 3.12 -23.69 3.47
CA ARG A 178 2.87 -25.15 3.41
C ARG A 178 1.76 -25.51 2.44
N VAL A 179 0.73 -24.66 2.30
CA VAL A 179 -0.33 -24.84 1.29
C VAL A 179 0.25 -24.72 -0.12
N ILE A 180 1.11 -23.74 -0.37
CA ILE A 180 1.80 -23.58 -1.65
C ILE A 180 2.60 -24.84 -1.98
N ALA A 181 3.44 -25.30 -1.05
CA ALA A 181 4.30 -26.47 -1.24
C ALA A 181 3.50 -27.76 -1.52
N ALA A 182 2.32 -27.89 -0.91
CA ALA A 182 1.46 -29.06 -1.10
C ALA A 182 0.55 -28.98 -2.34
N GLY A 183 0.23 -27.76 -2.80
CA GLY A 183 -0.81 -27.51 -3.80
C GLY A 183 -0.31 -27.05 -5.17
N THR A 184 1.00 -26.89 -5.36
CA THR A 184 1.61 -26.50 -6.64
C THR A 184 2.39 -27.66 -7.27
N LYS A 185 2.85 -27.50 -8.52
CA LYS A 185 3.63 -28.51 -9.20
C LYS A 185 4.96 -28.78 -8.47
N PRO A 186 5.50 -30.01 -8.55
CA PRO A 186 6.75 -30.37 -7.84
C PRO A 186 7.95 -29.47 -8.15
N GLU A 187 8.03 -28.92 -9.36
CA GLU A 187 9.11 -28.02 -9.80
C GLU A 187 8.90 -26.57 -9.37
N THR A 188 7.73 -26.21 -8.84
CA THR A 188 7.41 -24.85 -8.40
C THR A 188 8.21 -24.50 -7.15
N GLN A 189 9.01 -23.44 -7.23
CA GLN A 189 9.81 -22.93 -6.12
C GLN A 189 9.31 -21.55 -5.66
N LEU A 190 8.03 -21.49 -5.35
CA LEU A 190 7.36 -20.27 -4.94
C LEU A 190 7.24 -20.21 -3.41
N GLY A 191 7.56 -19.08 -2.81
CA GLY A 191 7.40 -18.88 -1.37
C GLY A 191 7.01 -17.45 -1.03
N ILE A 192 6.39 -17.25 0.13
CA ILE A 192 5.91 -15.95 0.60
C ILE A 192 7.05 -15.20 1.31
N VAL A 193 7.10 -13.87 1.11
CA VAL A 193 7.99 -12.95 1.80
C VAL A 193 7.17 -11.80 2.36
N THR A 194 7.26 -11.58 3.66
CA THR A 194 6.59 -10.49 4.38
C THR A 194 7.64 -9.58 4.99
N PRO A 195 8.31 -8.72 4.19
CA PRO A 195 9.54 -8.05 4.62
C PRO A 195 9.35 -7.01 5.72
N VAL A 196 8.12 -6.53 5.90
CA VAL A 196 7.78 -5.48 6.87
C VAL A 196 6.94 -6.00 8.06
N ILE A 197 6.77 -7.33 8.18
CA ILE A 197 5.79 -7.91 9.12
C ILE A 197 6.09 -7.59 10.59
N HIS A 198 7.37 -7.47 10.95
CA HIS A 198 7.83 -7.15 12.31
C HIS A 198 8.26 -5.68 12.47
N MET A 199 8.06 -4.86 11.44
CA MET A 199 8.41 -3.45 11.49
C MET A 199 7.26 -2.63 12.08
N ARG A 200 7.59 -1.63 12.92
CA ARG A 200 6.65 -0.56 13.23
C ARG A 200 6.42 0.29 11.99
N LYS A 201 5.26 0.90 11.89
CA LYS A 201 4.93 1.71 10.71
C LYS A 201 5.90 2.88 10.48
N SER A 202 6.45 3.46 11.53
CA SER A 202 7.50 4.49 11.42
C SER A 202 8.83 3.97 10.86
N GLU A 203 9.17 2.71 11.12
CA GLU A 203 10.34 2.04 10.52
C GLU A 203 10.10 1.75 9.05
N ILE A 204 8.87 1.38 8.67
CA ILE A 204 8.47 1.21 7.27
C ILE A 204 8.63 2.54 6.50
N VAL A 205 8.20 3.67 7.08
CA VAL A 205 8.38 5.00 6.47
C VAL A 205 9.86 5.32 6.28
N ARG A 206 10.71 5.12 7.31
CA ARG A 206 12.16 5.35 7.20
C ARG A 206 12.78 4.47 6.12
N ARG A 207 12.44 3.17 6.13
CA ARG A 207 12.93 2.24 5.11
C ARG A 207 12.49 2.60 3.70
N GLY A 208 11.23 3.02 3.52
CA GLY A 208 10.73 3.50 2.24
C GLY A 208 11.48 4.73 1.73
N ARG A 209 11.79 5.69 2.61
CA ARG A 209 12.61 6.85 2.26
C ARG A 209 14.02 6.49 1.82
N GLU A 210 14.68 5.58 2.53
CA GLU A 210 16.01 5.06 2.14
C GLU A 210 15.98 4.45 0.74
N LEU A 211 14.90 3.78 0.37
CA LEU A 211 14.72 3.12 -0.91
C LEU A 211 14.11 4.02 -2.00
N GLY A 212 13.81 5.28 -1.69
CA GLY A 212 13.16 6.20 -2.63
C GLY A 212 11.73 5.80 -3.01
N ALA A 213 10.98 5.20 -2.07
CA ALA A 213 9.59 4.84 -2.28
C ALA A 213 8.72 6.09 -2.51
N PRO A 214 7.90 6.12 -3.58
CA PRO A 214 7.10 7.28 -3.95
C PRO A 214 5.82 7.36 -3.11
N PHE A 215 5.91 7.82 -1.86
CA PHE A 215 4.78 7.89 -0.95
C PHE A 215 3.65 8.81 -1.44
N GLU A 216 3.96 9.79 -2.26
CA GLU A 216 3.00 10.70 -2.91
C GLU A 216 2.06 9.98 -3.89
N LEU A 217 2.46 8.82 -4.42
CA LEU A 217 1.64 8.00 -5.30
C LEU A 217 0.74 7.01 -4.55
N THR A 218 0.86 6.92 -3.21
CA THR A 218 0.15 5.92 -2.40
C THR A 218 -1.18 6.46 -1.87
N TRP A 219 -2.12 5.53 -1.60
CA TRP A 219 -3.39 5.86 -0.97
C TRP A 219 -3.73 4.88 0.16
N SER A 220 -4.18 5.40 1.29
CA SER A 220 -4.49 4.58 2.47
C SER A 220 -5.86 4.86 3.09
N CYS A 221 -6.52 5.97 2.76
CA CYS A 221 -7.81 6.32 3.35
C CYS A 221 -8.88 5.26 3.02
N TYR A 222 -9.69 4.90 4.02
CA TYR A 222 -10.80 3.96 3.86
C TYR A 222 -12.13 4.60 3.42
N GLN A 223 -12.22 5.94 3.41
CA GLN A 223 -13.50 6.65 3.28
C GLN A 223 -13.57 7.59 2.07
N ALA A 224 -12.46 8.20 1.68
CA ALA A 224 -12.41 9.25 0.67
C ALA A 224 -11.41 8.90 -0.44
N GLU A 225 -11.66 9.38 -1.65
CA GLU A 225 -10.85 9.10 -2.84
C GLU A 225 -10.04 10.32 -3.30
N ASP A 226 -10.49 11.58 -3.02
CA ASP A 226 -9.80 12.80 -3.47
C ASP A 226 -8.83 13.32 -2.41
N VAL A 227 -9.32 13.54 -1.18
CA VAL A 227 -8.56 14.06 -0.04
C VAL A 227 -8.75 13.11 1.13
N ALA A 228 -7.67 12.58 1.68
CA ALA A 228 -7.73 11.60 2.77
C ALA A 228 -8.43 12.18 4.00
N CYS A 229 -9.32 11.43 4.66
CA CYS A 229 -10.13 11.96 5.75
C CYS A 229 -9.32 12.37 7.00
N GLY A 230 -8.18 11.71 7.26
CA GLY A 230 -7.31 11.96 8.42
C GLY A 230 -7.76 11.28 9.71
N VAL A 231 -8.96 10.70 9.78
CA VAL A 231 -9.59 10.23 11.04
C VAL A 231 -9.97 8.75 11.06
N CYS A 232 -9.87 8.00 9.95
CA CYS A 232 -10.05 6.55 9.97
C CYS A 232 -8.76 5.86 10.47
N ASP A 233 -8.87 4.59 10.91
CA ASP A 233 -7.73 3.82 11.44
C ASP A 233 -6.51 3.88 10.51
N SER A 234 -6.70 3.69 9.21
CA SER A 234 -5.59 3.71 8.24
C SER A 234 -4.93 5.09 8.12
N CYS A 235 -5.71 6.18 8.11
CA CYS A 235 -5.15 7.54 8.11
C CYS A 235 -4.39 7.83 9.40
N ALA A 236 -4.94 7.45 10.56
CA ALA A 236 -4.33 7.68 11.86
C ALA A 236 -3.00 6.93 12.01
N LEU A 237 -2.98 5.64 11.63
CA LEU A 237 -1.76 4.82 11.63
C LEU A 237 -0.70 5.39 10.70
N ARG A 238 -1.11 5.86 9.51
CA ARG A 238 -0.21 6.47 8.54
C ARG A 238 0.36 7.81 9.04
N LEU A 239 -0.49 8.72 9.51
CA LEU A 239 -0.06 10.03 10.05
C LEU A 239 0.90 9.83 11.22
N ARG A 240 0.55 8.95 12.19
CA ARG A 240 1.45 8.61 13.31
C ARG A 240 2.81 8.10 12.82
N ALA A 241 2.80 7.23 11.81
CA ALA A 241 4.04 6.67 11.25
C ALA A 241 4.97 7.73 10.69
N PHE A 242 4.42 8.69 9.92
CA PHE A 242 5.20 9.81 9.36
C PHE A 242 5.68 10.77 10.45
N GLU A 243 4.84 11.11 11.44
CA GLU A 243 5.23 11.92 12.60
C GLU A 243 6.39 11.29 13.38
N GLU A 244 6.29 9.99 13.74
CA GLU A 244 7.34 9.24 14.44
C GLU A 244 8.61 9.05 13.60
N ALA A 245 8.49 9.03 12.28
CA ALA A 245 9.63 9.02 11.38
C ALA A 245 10.31 10.39 11.25
N GLY A 246 9.68 11.46 11.75
CA GLY A 246 10.17 12.83 11.68
C GLY A 246 10.09 13.45 10.28
N VAL A 247 9.08 13.07 9.50
CA VAL A 247 8.88 13.54 8.12
C VAL A 247 7.41 13.83 7.84
N ASP A 248 7.16 14.74 6.90
CA ASP A 248 5.81 15.05 6.47
C ASP A 248 5.27 14.00 5.51
N ASP A 249 4.00 13.62 5.71
CA ASP A 249 3.28 12.78 4.76
C ASP A 249 2.89 13.61 3.52
N PRO A 250 3.28 13.19 2.31
CA PRO A 250 3.08 13.97 1.09
C PRO A 250 1.64 13.99 0.57
N ILE A 251 0.72 13.14 1.07
CA ILE A 251 -0.66 13.14 0.58
C ILE A 251 -1.53 14.22 1.26
N PRO A 252 -2.58 14.72 0.59
CA PRO A 252 -3.49 15.71 1.17
C PRO A 252 -4.47 15.08 2.16
N TYR A 253 -4.79 15.82 3.24
CA TYR A 253 -5.74 15.43 4.27
C TYR A 253 -6.80 16.51 4.51
N ALA A 254 -8.05 16.12 4.67
CA ALA A 254 -9.14 17.03 5.05
C ALA A 254 -8.96 17.59 6.47
N VAL A 255 -8.54 16.72 7.39
CA VAL A 255 -8.04 17.11 8.72
C VAL A 255 -6.75 16.36 8.99
N ARG A 256 -5.81 16.99 9.72
CA ARG A 256 -4.50 16.40 10.03
C ARG A 256 -4.25 16.41 11.55
N PRO A 257 -4.92 15.51 12.30
CA PRO A 257 -4.71 15.39 13.73
C PRO A 257 -3.28 14.97 14.03
N LYS A 258 -2.76 15.37 15.19
CA LYS A 258 -1.50 14.82 15.72
C LYS A 258 -1.80 13.57 16.54
N TYR A 259 -1.09 12.50 16.24
CA TYR A 259 -1.27 11.19 16.90
C TYR A 259 -0.14 10.85 17.89
N ASN A 260 0.94 11.64 17.93
CA ASN A 260 2.00 11.55 18.95
C ASN A 260 1.61 12.37 20.18
N GLY A 261 1.18 11.72 21.27
CA GLY A 261 0.92 12.39 22.54
C GLY A 261 -0.49 12.21 23.12
N GLY A 262 -1.21 11.17 22.73
CA GLY A 262 -2.58 10.91 23.17
C GLY A 262 -3.60 11.69 22.29
N TRP A 263 -4.58 10.97 21.82
CA TRP A 263 -5.62 11.51 20.95
C TRP A 263 -6.45 12.58 21.67
N GLN A 264 -6.29 13.85 21.31
CA GLN A 264 -7.18 14.93 21.70
C GLN A 264 -7.86 15.45 20.44
N VAL A 265 -9.16 15.13 20.29
CA VAL A 265 -10.03 15.88 19.37
C VAL A 265 -10.30 17.22 20.05
N GLU A 266 -9.70 18.28 19.55
CA GLU A 266 -10.23 19.62 19.83
C GLU A 266 -11.64 19.67 19.21
N SER A 267 -12.65 19.51 20.06
CA SER A 267 -14.03 19.79 19.71
C SER A 267 -14.14 21.27 19.36
N GLY A 268 -14.05 21.57 18.05
CA GLY A 268 -14.30 22.90 17.53
C GLY A 268 -15.68 23.37 17.96
N LYS A 269 -15.71 24.54 18.61
CA LYS A 269 -16.90 25.30 18.99
C LYS A 269 -17.64 25.77 17.75
#